data_c43867984ea4cc6909ed1cb4da2e7d5b
#
_entry.id   c43867984ea4cc6909ed1cb4da2e7d5b
#
_cell.length_a   1.000
_cell.length_b   1.000
_cell.length_c   1.000
_cell.angle_alpha   90.00
_cell.angle_beta   90.00
_cell.angle_gamma   90.00
#
_symmetry.space_group_name_H-M   'P 1'
#
loop_
_entity.id
_entity.type
_entity.pdbx_description
1 polymer ?
#
loop_
_entity_poly.entity_id
_entity_poly.type
_entity_poly.pdbx_seq_one_letter_code
_entity_poly.pdbx_strand_id
1 'polypeptide(L)'
;MDEDARKEVERYFAAWQGSLSDGLERMRVNGVLRADADPGALATGLLAALQGGYLLAQTARDVRPMEVALDLAIAHVRSFAV
;
A
#
# COMPACT_ATOMS: atom_id res chain seq x y z
N MET A 1 5.11 20.85 -9.01
CA MET A 1 4.74 19.87 -10.05
C MET A 1 3.64 20.47 -10.88
N ASP A 2 3.78 20.51 -12.20
CA ASP A 2 2.71 21.03 -13.06
C ASP A 2 1.51 20.08 -13.11
N GLU A 3 0.41 20.56 -13.63
CA GLU A 3 -0.86 19.80 -13.63
C GLU A 3 -0.79 18.54 -14.47
N ASP A 4 -0.10 18.57 -15.62
CA ASP A 4 0.01 17.40 -16.48
C ASP A 4 0.87 16.32 -15.81
N ALA A 5 1.99 16.69 -15.19
CA ALA A 5 2.84 15.75 -14.45
C ALA A 5 2.09 15.18 -13.23
N ARG A 6 1.33 16.02 -12.52
CA ARG A 6 0.54 15.57 -11.40
C ARG A 6 -0.49 14.51 -11.82
N LYS A 7 -1.18 14.73 -12.94
CA LYS A 7 -2.18 13.80 -13.45
C LYS A 7 -1.55 12.46 -13.87
N GLU A 8 -0.35 12.49 -14.45
CA GLU A 8 0.35 11.25 -14.80
C GLU A 8 0.73 10.45 -13.57
N VAL A 9 1.26 11.11 -12.55
CA VAL A 9 1.60 10.46 -11.27
C VAL A 9 0.34 9.91 -10.61
N GLU A 10 -0.75 10.68 -10.62
CA GLU A 10 -2.03 10.23 -10.07
C GLU A 10 -2.53 8.97 -10.76
N ARG A 11 -2.47 8.90 -12.10
CA ARG A 11 -2.87 7.70 -12.84
C ARG A 11 -1.99 6.51 -12.51
N TYR A 12 -0.69 6.73 -12.38
CA TYR A 12 0.26 5.68 -12.02
C TYR A 12 -0.07 5.07 -10.66
N PHE A 13 -0.25 5.92 -9.65
CA PHE A 13 -0.59 5.45 -8.30
C PHE A 13 -2.00 4.85 -8.24
N ALA A 14 -2.95 5.37 -9.00
CA ALA A 14 -4.29 4.81 -9.07
C ALA A 14 -4.27 3.38 -9.63
N ALA A 15 -3.43 3.11 -10.63
CA ALA A 15 -3.27 1.76 -11.18
C ALA A 15 -2.69 0.80 -10.15
N TRP A 16 -1.66 1.23 -9.40
CA TRP A 16 -1.06 0.41 -8.34
C TRP A 16 -2.06 0.14 -7.22
N GLN A 17 -2.74 1.20 -6.76
CA GLN A 17 -3.73 1.08 -5.71
C GLN A 17 -4.87 0.15 -6.13
N GLY A 18 -5.33 0.25 -7.37
CA GLY A 18 -6.37 -0.61 -7.91
C GLY A 18 -5.98 -2.08 -7.88
N SER A 19 -4.75 -2.39 -8.29
CA SER A 19 -4.25 -3.78 -8.26
C SER A 19 -4.18 -4.32 -6.83
N LEU A 20 -3.67 -3.53 -5.89
CA LEU A 20 -3.59 -3.93 -4.48
C LEU A 20 -4.99 -4.09 -3.88
N SER A 21 -5.87 -3.13 -4.14
CA SER A 21 -7.24 -3.14 -3.63
C SER A 21 -8.02 -4.34 -4.15
N ASP A 22 -7.87 -4.68 -5.44
CA ASP A 22 -8.54 -5.84 -6.03
C ASP A 22 -8.08 -7.14 -5.40
N GLY A 23 -6.79 -7.28 -5.14
CA GLY A 23 -6.24 -8.45 -4.46
C GLY A 23 -6.77 -8.59 -3.04
N LEU A 24 -6.82 -7.49 -2.29
CA LEU A 24 -7.33 -7.49 -0.92
C LEU A 24 -8.84 -7.76 -0.89
N GLU A 25 -9.59 -7.23 -1.87
CA GLU A 25 -11.04 -7.52 -1.99
C GLU A 25 -11.28 -8.99 -2.24
N ARG A 26 -10.50 -9.65 -3.10
CA ARG A 26 -10.60 -11.10 -3.30
C ARG A 26 -10.36 -11.86 -2.01
N MET A 27 -9.37 -11.44 -1.21
CA MET A 27 -9.10 -12.05 0.09
C MET A 27 -10.27 -11.88 1.05
N ARG A 28 -10.90 -10.71 1.04
CA ARG A 28 -12.09 -10.46 1.87
C ARG A 28 -13.27 -11.33 1.43
N VAL A 29 -13.54 -11.38 0.13
CA VAL A 29 -14.64 -12.19 -0.42
C VAL A 29 -14.42 -13.68 -0.14
N ASN A 30 -13.17 -14.14 -0.20
CA ASN A 30 -12.82 -15.54 0.05
C ASN A 30 -12.71 -15.89 1.55
N GLY A 31 -12.98 -14.95 2.44
CA GLY A 31 -12.97 -15.19 3.87
C GLY A 31 -11.58 -15.23 4.51
N VAL A 32 -10.55 -14.82 3.78
CA VAL A 32 -9.18 -14.73 4.32
C VAL A 32 -9.03 -13.50 5.21
N LEU A 33 -9.70 -12.40 4.84
CA LEU A 33 -9.79 -11.20 5.65
C LEU A 33 -11.23 -11.05 6.18
N ARG A 34 -11.34 -10.40 7.35
CA ARG A 34 -12.64 -10.12 7.95
C ARG A 34 -13.49 -9.25 7.02
N ALA A 35 -14.81 -9.42 7.12
CA ALA A 35 -15.77 -8.67 6.30
C ALA A 35 -15.69 -7.15 6.52
N ASP A 36 -15.21 -6.70 7.68
CA ASP A 36 -15.08 -5.28 8.01
C ASP A 36 -13.75 -4.67 7.51
N ALA A 37 -12.90 -5.46 6.86
CA ALA A 37 -11.69 -4.91 6.23
C ALA A 37 -12.09 -3.98 5.08
N ASP A 38 -11.35 -2.87 4.96
CA ASP A 38 -11.54 -1.90 3.88
C ASP A 38 -10.37 -2.05 2.88
N PRO A 39 -10.59 -2.76 1.76
CA PRO A 39 -9.50 -3.01 0.81
C PRO A 39 -8.87 -1.74 0.25
N GLY A 40 -9.69 -0.72 -0.02
CA GLY A 40 -9.18 0.56 -0.53
C GLY A 40 -8.26 1.25 0.45
N ALA A 41 -8.65 1.31 1.72
CA ALA A 41 -7.84 1.93 2.77
C ALA A 41 -6.55 1.14 3.01
N LEU A 42 -6.65 -0.19 3.05
CA LEU A 42 -5.48 -1.05 3.22
C LEU A 42 -4.51 -0.91 2.05
N ALA A 43 -5.02 -0.83 0.82
CA ALA A 43 -4.20 -0.63 -0.37
C ALA A 43 -3.49 0.72 -0.35
N THR A 44 -4.18 1.78 0.06
CA THR A 44 -3.59 3.11 0.21
C THR A 44 -2.45 3.08 1.22
N GLY A 45 -2.67 2.43 2.37
CA GLY A 45 -1.65 2.32 3.41
C GLY A 45 -0.41 1.54 2.95
N LEU A 46 -0.62 0.42 2.25
CA LEU A 46 0.49 -0.36 1.68
C LEU A 46 1.29 0.45 0.67
N LEU A 47 0.60 1.14 -0.24
CA LEU A 47 1.26 1.95 -1.26
C LEU A 47 2.04 3.10 -0.64
N ALA A 48 1.45 3.78 0.35
CA ALA A 48 2.12 4.88 1.06
C ALA A 48 3.36 4.38 1.80
N ALA A 49 3.27 3.22 2.46
CA ALA A 49 4.42 2.62 3.15
C ALA A 49 5.53 2.26 2.17
N LEU A 50 5.18 1.70 1.02
CA LEU A 50 6.16 1.34 -0.01
C LEU A 50 6.88 2.59 -0.53
N GLN A 51 6.14 3.63 -0.90
CA GLN A 51 6.72 4.85 -1.45
C GLN A 51 7.51 5.63 -0.41
N GLY A 52 6.97 5.80 0.79
CA GLY A 52 7.66 6.50 1.87
C GLY A 52 8.89 5.74 2.36
N GLY A 53 8.75 4.43 2.52
CA GLY A 53 9.86 3.56 2.92
C GLY A 53 10.99 3.57 1.91
N TYR A 54 10.64 3.53 0.63
CA TYR A 54 11.62 3.60 -0.46
C TYR A 54 12.38 4.92 -0.43
N LEU A 55 11.67 6.04 -0.31
CA LEU A 55 12.29 7.37 -0.29
C LEU A 55 13.23 7.52 0.91
N LEU A 56 12.79 7.10 2.09
CA LEU A 56 13.60 7.15 3.30
C LEU A 56 14.84 6.27 3.18
N ALA A 57 14.68 5.06 2.66
CA ALA A 57 15.79 4.12 2.47
C ALA A 57 16.81 4.66 1.47
N GLN A 58 16.34 5.23 0.37
CA GLN A 58 17.19 5.82 -0.65
C GLN A 58 17.99 7.00 -0.09
N THR A 59 17.34 7.88 0.66
CA THR A 59 17.97 9.04 1.26
C THR A 59 19.01 8.65 2.31
N ALA A 60 18.69 7.65 3.13
CA ALA A 60 19.60 7.15 4.17
C ALA A 60 20.66 6.20 3.63
N ARG A 61 20.53 5.73 2.39
CA ARG A 61 21.36 4.66 1.79
C ARG A 61 21.37 3.42 2.68
N ASP A 62 20.20 3.05 3.16
CA ASP A 62 19.98 1.96 4.10
C ASP A 62 18.60 1.37 3.83
N VAL A 63 18.52 0.06 3.71
CA VAL A 63 17.25 -0.63 3.45
C VAL A 63 16.32 -0.66 4.66
N ARG A 64 16.84 -0.40 5.84
CA ARG A 64 16.10 -0.55 7.10
C ARG A 64 14.80 0.26 7.16
N PRO A 65 14.74 1.54 6.73
CA PRO A 65 13.47 2.27 6.75
C PRO A 65 12.38 1.61 5.90
N MET A 66 12.75 1.01 4.77
CA MET A 66 11.81 0.26 3.92
C MET A 66 11.28 -0.98 4.64
N GLU A 67 12.17 -1.74 5.28
CA GLU A 67 11.78 -2.92 6.05
C GLU A 67 10.80 -2.56 7.16
N VAL A 68 11.10 -1.51 7.91
CA VAL A 68 10.22 -1.05 8.99
C VAL A 68 8.84 -0.65 8.46
N ALA A 69 8.82 0.14 7.39
CA ALA A 69 7.56 0.62 6.82
C ALA A 69 6.69 -0.54 6.31
N LEU A 70 7.29 -1.48 5.58
CA LEU A 70 6.57 -2.62 5.04
C LEU A 70 6.11 -3.58 6.13
N ASP A 71 6.94 -3.83 7.15
CA ASP A 71 6.56 -4.70 8.26
C ASP A 71 5.36 -4.15 9.01
N LEU A 72 5.32 -2.85 9.26
CA LEU A 72 4.18 -2.20 9.91
C LEU A 72 2.92 -2.27 9.06
N ALA A 73 3.04 -2.00 7.76
CA ALA A 73 1.90 -2.04 6.85
C ALA A 73 1.34 -3.45 6.71
N ILE A 74 2.21 -4.45 6.57
CA ILE A 74 1.80 -5.86 6.46
C ILE A 74 1.18 -6.33 7.77
N ALA A 75 1.74 -5.96 8.91
CA ALA A 75 1.17 -6.30 10.22
C ALA A 75 -0.25 -5.74 10.36
N HIS A 76 -0.49 -4.53 9.87
CA HIS A 76 -1.82 -3.95 9.90
C HIS A 76 -2.80 -4.76 9.04
N VAL A 77 -2.40 -5.15 7.82
CA VAL A 77 -3.24 -6.00 6.97
C VAL A 77 -3.53 -7.33 7.68
N ARG A 78 -2.52 -7.95 8.27
CA ARG A 78 -2.67 -9.22 9.00
C ARG A 78 -3.62 -9.11 10.18
N SER A 79 -3.76 -7.93 10.76
CA SER A 79 -4.70 -7.71 11.87
C SER A 79 -6.15 -7.97 11.46
N PHE A 80 -6.46 -7.98 10.16
CA PHE A 80 -7.77 -8.31 9.62
C PHE A 80 -7.88 -9.77 9.17
N ALA A 81 -6.84 -10.58 9.32
CA ALA A 81 -6.89 -11.99 8.97
C ALA A 81 -7.88 -12.74 9.87
N VAL A 82 -8.61 -13.65 9.26
CA VAL A 82 -9.58 -14.49 9.97
C VAL A 82 -8.89 -15.61 10.73
#